data_56ba740ee2f2190880e3dbe27f55b8de
#
_entry.id   56ba740ee2f2190880e3dbe27f55b8de
#
_cell.length_a   1.000
_cell.length_b   1.000
_cell.length_c   1.000
_cell.angle_alpha   90.00
_cell.angle_beta   90.00
_cell.angle_gamma   90.00
#
_symmetry.space_group_name_H-M   'P 1'
#
loop_
_entity.id
_entity.type
_entity.pdbx_description
1 polymer ?
#
loop_
_entity_poly.entity_id
_entity_poly.type
_entity_poly.pdbx_seq_one_letter_code
_entity_poly.pdbx_strand_id
1 'polypeptide(L)'
;MLLRKAGESVNFRFMKHIVMGTAGHVDHGKTALIKRLTGVDTDRLKEEKERGITIELGFASLSLPGGKILGVVDVPGHERFVKNMVAGAAGIDLVAMVIAADEGVMPQTREHLHICTLLGIRKGVVVLTKTDLVDGEWLDLVREDVRAFLKGTFLEASPIVPVSALTGAGFDELLSAIERTAGEVEEGADMGLFRLPVDRVFTMKGFGTVVTGTLTSGKVATGEEVEISPLGLRTRVRGIQVHNRTVETAEAGQRTAINLQGTDRAVIERGYLLAGPGALTPSQRLDCTYRHLTGAGRKLKNRTLVRLHTVTSEIMARVILLDRDELESGGDGFAQLVLEAPLAAVAGDRFVVRSYSPVTTIGGGVIIDPLPTKHKRSSAVVLREFKLLAEGGDAEKAAVILERAGIGGITENLLIVRTGIPGRELRRLLEGMFSAKRAVLVDRDEMRVLSAPVYEDFQAAIARELQRYHERYPLKGGLSREELRTTLGMGDGVGQKIFTMALRDLERKGELIAEKEMIRLAGHRVRLQGEMGSLREGLSAIYREGALAPPTVREILERFPDRQKEITSLFQVMTHEGELIRICEDRNFHRDSL
;
A
#
# COMPACT_ATOMS: atom_id res chain seq x y z
N MET A 1 -34.51 -36.69 35.30
CA MET A 1 -33.25 -36.98 35.99
C MET A 1 -32.16 -37.14 34.94
N LEU A 2 -31.09 -36.27 35.01
CA LEU A 2 -29.80 -36.43 34.30
C LEU A 2 -29.83 -36.04 32.80
N LEU A 3 -29.02 -35.19 32.21
CA LEU A 3 -27.82 -34.43 32.65
C LEU A 3 -27.65 -33.23 31.68
N ARG A 4 -27.58 -32.04 32.23
CA ARG A 4 -26.89 -30.90 31.58
C ARG A 4 -25.39 -31.20 31.69
N LYS A 5 -24.69 -31.30 30.56
CA LYS A 5 -23.24 -31.09 30.54
C LYS A 5 -22.94 -29.84 29.76
N ALA A 6 -22.23 -28.99 30.46
CA ALA A 6 -21.75 -27.67 30.08
C ALA A 6 -21.06 -27.68 28.72
N GLY A 7 -21.42 -26.69 27.91
CA GLY A 7 -20.63 -26.28 26.75
C GLY A 7 -19.36 -25.61 27.24
N GLU A 8 -18.26 -26.31 27.22
CA GLU A 8 -16.95 -25.67 27.14
C GLU A 8 -16.86 -25.04 25.77
N SER A 9 -16.99 -23.73 25.75
CA SER A 9 -16.55 -22.93 24.60
C SER A 9 -15.05 -23.12 24.49
N VAL A 10 -14.62 -24.06 23.65
CA VAL A 10 -13.25 -24.12 23.17
C VAL A 10 -13.01 -22.77 22.46
N ASN A 11 -12.32 -21.88 23.16
CA ASN A 11 -11.72 -20.72 22.52
C ASN A 11 -10.78 -21.25 21.43
N PHE A 12 -11.24 -21.30 20.19
CA PHE A 12 -10.39 -21.39 19.02
C PHE A 12 -9.56 -20.10 18.99
N ARG A 13 -8.48 -20.05 19.81
CA ARG A 13 -7.36 -19.18 19.54
C ARG A 13 -6.92 -19.53 18.11
N PHE A 14 -6.98 -18.57 17.20
CA PHE A 14 -6.48 -18.70 15.85
C PHE A 14 -5.10 -19.35 15.89
N MET A 15 -4.98 -20.59 15.43
CA MET A 15 -3.70 -21.28 15.42
C MET A 15 -2.89 -20.69 14.27
N LYS A 16 -1.81 -20.01 14.59
CA LYS A 16 -0.88 -19.44 13.61
C LYS A 16 -0.34 -20.56 12.71
N HIS A 17 -0.49 -20.37 11.40
CA HIS A 17 0.16 -21.21 10.39
C HIS A 17 1.60 -20.71 10.18
N ILE A 18 2.55 -21.31 10.90
CA ILE A 18 3.98 -20.98 10.81
C ILE A 18 4.60 -21.70 9.63
N VAL A 19 5.43 -21.00 8.86
CA VAL A 19 6.16 -21.54 7.73
C VAL A 19 7.67 -21.54 8.01
N MET A 20 8.30 -22.71 7.91
CA MET A 20 9.75 -22.88 7.97
C MET A 20 10.32 -23.02 6.56
N GLY A 21 11.36 -22.26 6.23
CA GLY A 21 12.14 -22.43 5.01
C GLY A 21 13.50 -23.03 5.25
N THR A 22 14.01 -23.85 4.32
CA THR A 22 15.42 -24.25 4.32
C THR A 22 16.28 -23.15 3.67
N ALA A 23 17.53 -23.03 4.09
CA ALA A 23 18.54 -22.18 3.45
C ALA A 23 19.92 -22.87 3.58
N GLY A 24 20.83 -22.61 2.66
CA GLY A 24 22.18 -23.21 2.68
C GLY A 24 22.65 -23.62 1.30
N HIS A 25 23.91 -24.05 1.22
CA HIS A 25 24.58 -24.41 -0.03
C HIS A 25 23.90 -25.59 -0.75
N VAL A 26 24.17 -25.73 -2.05
CA VAL A 26 23.84 -26.95 -2.80
C VAL A 26 24.57 -28.13 -2.15
N ASP A 27 23.98 -29.32 -2.19
CA ASP A 27 24.55 -30.58 -1.62
C ASP A 27 24.75 -30.59 -0.08
N HIS A 28 24.38 -29.55 0.64
CA HIS A 28 24.38 -29.56 2.11
C HIS A 28 23.23 -30.39 2.74
N GLY A 29 22.45 -31.12 1.93
CA GLY A 29 21.46 -32.07 2.42
C GLY A 29 20.12 -31.47 2.85
N LYS A 30 19.72 -30.31 2.33
CA LYS A 30 18.42 -29.66 2.64
C LYS A 30 17.23 -30.58 2.37
N THR A 31 17.13 -31.12 1.15
CA THR A 31 16.06 -32.03 0.74
C THR A 31 16.07 -33.34 1.55
N ALA A 32 17.27 -33.90 1.83
CA ALA A 32 17.41 -35.08 2.66
C ALA A 32 16.95 -34.84 4.11
N LEU A 33 17.27 -33.66 4.67
CA LEU A 33 16.78 -33.20 5.97
C LEU A 33 15.25 -33.16 6.02
N ILE A 34 14.62 -32.50 5.04
CA ILE A 34 13.16 -32.39 4.96
C ILE A 34 12.50 -33.76 4.77
N LYS A 35 13.04 -34.59 3.89
CA LYS A 35 12.56 -35.96 3.68
C LYS A 35 12.59 -36.77 4.97
N ARG A 36 13.65 -36.66 5.77
CA ARG A 36 13.75 -37.35 7.06
C ARG A 36 12.79 -36.80 8.10
N LEU A 37 12.59 -35.49 8.16
CA LEU A 37 11.66 -34.84 9.10
C LEU A 37 10.17 -35.09 8.77
N THR A 38 9.81 -35.11 7.49
CA THR A 38 8.40 -35.09 7.06
C THR A 38 7.95 -36.40 6.39
N GLY A 39 8.88 -37.25 5.97
CA GLY A 39 8.61 -38.44 5.16
C GLY A 39 8.32 -38.10 3.67
N VAL A 40 8.32 -36.81 3.28
CA VAL A 40 7.98 -36.35 1.95
C VAL A 40 9.25 -36.02 1.16
N ASP A 41 9.37 -36.58 -0.04
CA ASP A 41 10.41 -36.22 -0.99
C ASP A 41 9.96 -34.96 -1.73
N THR A 42 10.67 -33.84 -1.53
CA THR A 42 10.34 -32.54 -2.10
C THR A 42 10.81 -32.38 -3.55
N ASP A 43 11.76 -33.18 -4.02
CA ASP A 43 12.22 -33.20 -5.41
C ASP A 43 11.22 -33.96 -6.27
N ARG A 44 10.43 -33.21 -7.05
CA ARG A 44 9.32 -33.76 -7.85
C ARG A 44 9.66 -33.86 -9.33
N LEU A 45 10.54 -32.99 -9.82
CA LEU A 45 10.93 -32.99 -11.24
C LEU A 45 11.88 -34.16 -11.53
N LYS A 46 11.70 -34.77 -12.70
CA LYS A 46 12.60 -35.82 -13.16
C LYS A 46 14.06 -35.33 -13.25
N GLU A 47 14.22 -34.09 -13.68
CA GLU A 47 15.51 -33.41 -13.78
C GLU A 47 16.17 -33.18 -12.40
N GLU A 48 15.40 -32.88 -11.36
CA GLU A 48 15.89 -32.75 -9.97
C GLU A 48 16.48 -34.09 -9.50
N LYS A 49 15.76 -35.18 -9.74
CA LYS A 49 16.18 -36.52 -9.34
C LYS A 49 17.39 -37.03 -10.13
N GLU A 50 17.46 -36.69 -11.41
CA GLU A 50 18.60 -37.07 -12.29
C GLU A 50 19.86 -36.28 -11.94
N ARG A 51 19.73 -35.00 -11.60
CA ARG A 51 20.87 -34.11 -11.30
C ARG A 51 21.22 -34.04 -9.81
N GLY A 52 20.36 -34.54 -8.92
CA GLY A 52 20.55 -34.45 -7.47
C GLY A 52 20.43 -33.04 -6.89
N ILE A 53 19.83 -32.08 -7.63
CA ILE A 53 19.72 -30.68 -7.22
C ILE A 53 18.26 -30.23 -7.27
N THR A 54 17.79 -29.55 -6.22
CA THR A 54 16.47 -28.93 -6.21
C THR A 54 16.46 -27.70 -7.13
N ILE A 55 15.50 -27.63 -8.05
CA ILE A 55 15.30 -26.56 -9.04
C ILE A 55 14.14 -25.67 -8.65
N GLU A 56 13.01 -26.30 -8.29
CA GLU A 56 11.78 -25.61 -7.86
C GLU A 56 11.60 -25.67 -6.37
N LEU A 57 10.66 -24.86 -5.86
CA LEU A 57 10.29 -24.91 -4.45
C LEU A 57 9.64 -26.24 -4.10
N GLY A 58 10.17 -26.93 -3.12
CA GLY A 58 9.55 -28.10 -2.50
C GLY A 58 8.61 -27.70 -1.36
N PHE A 59 7.51 -28.41 -1.17
CA PHE A 59 6.57 -28.13 -0.10
C PHE A 59 6.21 -29.40 0.65
N ALA A 60 6.27 -29.31 1.98
CA ALA A 60 5.91 -30.38 2.90
C ALA A 60 5.19 -29.80 4.12
N SER A 61 4.71 -30.65 5.00
CA SER A 61 4.20 -30.27 6.31
C SER A 61 4.88 -31.12 7.39
N LEU A 62 5.29 -30.46 8.47
CA LEU A 62 5.94 -31.07 9.62
C LEU A 62 4.99 -31.05 10.81
N SER A 63 4.68 -32.22 11.37
CA SER A 63 3.95 -32.33 12.63
C SER A 63 4.92 -32.22 13.78
N LEU A 64 4.75 -31.24 14.64
CA LEU A 64 5.58 -31.04 15.85
C LEU A 64 5.06 -31.89 17.03
N PRO A 65 5.91 -32.24 18.00
CA PRO A 65 5.52 -33.04 19.17
C PRO A 65 4.31 -32.48 19.92
N GLY A 66 4.17 -31.15 20.05
CA GLY A 66 3.02 -30.48 20.65
C GLY A 66 1.73 -30.43 19.79
N GLY A 67 1.68 -31.18 18.67
CA GLY A 67 0.50 -31.32 17.82
C GLY A 67 0.29 -30.13 16.83
N LYS A 68 1.17 -29.16 16.80
CA LYS A 68 1.15 -28.07 15.79
C LYS A 68 1.66 -28.59 14.45
N ILE A 69 1.07 -28.09 13.36
CA ILE A 69 1.54 -28.37 11.99
C ILE A 69 2.28 -27.15 11.46
N LEU A 70 3.51 -27.38 11.02
CA LEU A 70 4.38 -26.37 10.42
C LEU A 70 4.40 -26.58 8.90
N GLY A 71 4.16 -25.50 8.14
CA GLY A 71 4.43 -25.51 6.71
C GLY A 71 5.94 -25.54 6.45
N VAL A 72 6.40 -26.35 5.50
CA VAL A 72 7.82 -26.45 5.16
C VAL A 72 8.01 -26.10 3.70
N VAL A 73 8.95 -25.17 3.43
CA VAL A 73 9.37 -24.77 2.09
C VAL A 73 10.83 -25.16 1.89
N ASP A 74 11.06 -26.14 1.04
CA ASP A 74 12.40 -26.54 0.63
C ASP A 74 12.86 -25.65 -0.53
N VAL A 75 13.91 -24.85 -0.30
CA VAL A 75 14.39 -23.89 -1.29
C VAL A 75 15.63 -24.40 -2.03
N PRO A 76 15.74 -24.12 -3.36
CA PRO A 76 16.93 -24.47 -4.12
C PRO A 76 18.19 -23.84 -3.53
N GLY A 77 19.30 -24.62 -3.47
CA GLY A 77 20.59 -24.15 -2.96
C GLY A 77 21.42 -23.42 -4.01
N HIS A 78 21.23 -23.72 -5.29
CA HIS A 78 22.09 -23.25 -6.37
C HIS A 78 21.84 -21.79 -6.76
N GLU A 79 22.88 -20.99 -7.00
CA GLU A 79 22.84 -19.56 -7.34
C GLU A 79 21.90 -19.17 -8.49
N ARG A 80 21.75 -20.06 -9.48
CA ARG A 80 20.83 -19.87 -10.62
C ARG A 80 19.37 -19.85 -10.22
N PHE A 81 19.03 -20.46 -9.07
CA PHE A 81 17.66 -20.59 -8.58
C PHE A 81 17.35 -19.66 -7.39
N VAL A 82 18.22 -18.69 -7.08
CA VAL A 82 17.99 -17.70 -6.03
C VAL A 82 16.66 -16.96 -6.22
N LYS A 83 16.20 -16.73 -7.45
CA LYS A 83 14.85 -16.19 -7.72
C LYS A 83 13.74 -17.07 -7.14
N ASN A 84 13.91 -18.40 -7.17
CA ASN A 84 12.96 -19.34 -6.58
C ASN A 84 13.07 -19.31 -5.06
N MET A 85 14.29 -19.20 -4.54
CA MET A 85 14.53 -19.03 -3.11
C MET A 85 13.85 -17.76 -2.56
N VAL A 86 14.05 -16.60 -3.20
CA VAL A 86 13.42 -15.34 -2.76
C VAL A 86 11.89 -15.44 -2.79
N ALA A 87 11.34 -16.05 -3.84
CA ALA A 87 9.90 -16.24 -3.93
C ALA A 87 9.34 -17.20 -2.87
N GLY A 88 10.11 -18.24 -2.51
CA GLY A 88 9.75 -19.14 -1.42
C GLY A 88 9.91 -18.52 -0.03
N ALA A 89 10.90 -17.65 0.12
CA ALA A 89 11.20 -17.00 1.38
C ALA A 89 10.19 -15.89 1.75
N ALA A 90 9.42 -15.40 0.80
CA ALA A 90 8.30 -14.52 1.09
C ALA A 90 7.20 -15.28 1.84
N GLY A 91 7.03 -14.99 3.12
CA GLY A 91 6.10 -15.69 4.01
C GLY A 91 6.73 -16.80 4.85
N ILE A 92 8.07 -16.92 4.87
CA ILE A 92 8.80 -17.74 5.83
C ILE A 92 8.91 -16.99 7.16
N ASP A 93 8.48 -17.64 8.24
CA ASP A 93 8.54 -17.11 9.61
C ASP A 93 9.84 -17.47 10.32
N LEU A 94 10.38 -18.66 10.03
CA LEU A 94 11.66 -19.13 10.58
C LEU A 94 12.48 -19.88 9.54
N VAL A 95 13.81 -19.86 9.64
CA VAL A 95 14.71 -20.53 8.71
C VAL A 95 15.44 -21.70 9.38
N ALA A 96 15.54 -22.82 8.68
CA ALA A 96 16.51 -23.87 8.95
C ALA A 96 17.75 -23.61 8.07
N MET A 97 18.82 -23.05 8.66
CA MET A 97 20.08 -22.79 7.97
C MET A 97 20.92 -24.07 7.98
N VAL A 98 21.03 -24.72 6.83
CA VAL A 98 21.65 -26.04 6.67
C VAL A 98 23.08 -25.89 6.20
N ILE A 99 24.01 -26.45 6.97
CA ILE A 99 25.45 -26.44 6.71
C ILE A 99 25.96 -27.87 6.85
N ALA A 100 26.69 -28.36 5.86
CA ALA A 100 27.28 -29.69 5.96
C ALA A 100 28.56 -29.65 6.80
N ALA A 101 28.70 -30.58 7.70
CA ALA A 101 29.83 -30.62 8.63
C ALA A 101 31.19 -30.95 7.96
N ASP A 102 31.16 -31.62 6.82
CA ASP A 102 32.35 -31.93 6.00
C ASP A 102 32.87 -30.72 5.22
N GLU A 103 32.01 -29.72 4.87
CA GLU A 103 32.37 -28.59 4.05
C GLU A 103 32.37 -27.23 4.77
N GLY A 104 31.60 -27.11 5.87
CA GLY A 104 31.48 -25.85 6.64
C GLY A 104 30.70 -24.74 5.91
N VAL A 105 31.07 -23.47 6.17
CA VAL A 105 30.35 -22.29 5.64
C VAL A 105 30.78 -21.99 4.21
N MET A 106 29.90 -22.23 3.25
CA MET A 106 30.12 -22.04 1.81
C MET A 106 29.55 -20.69 1.29
N PRO A 107 29.97 -20.21 0.10
CA PRO A 107 29.53 -18.91 -0.43
C PRO A 107 28.02 -18.75 -0.54
N GLN A 108 27.29 -19.78 -0.98
CA GLN A 108 25.83 -19.72 -1.08
C GLN A 108 25.15 -19.68 0.30
N THR A 109 25.76 -20.27 1.34
CA THR A 109 25.28 -20.13 2.72
C THR A 109 25.29 -18.66 3.16
N ARG A 110 26.34 -17.91 2.79
CA ARG A 110 26.44 -16.47 3.06
C ARG A 110 25.39 -15.66 2.28
N GLU A 111 25.21 -15.95 0.98
CA GLU A 111 24.17 -15.28 0.17
C GLU A 111 22.77 -15.54 0.72
N HIS A 112 22.46 -16.79 1.10
CA HIS A 112 21.17 -17.15 1.67
C HIS A 112 20.90 -16.44 3.01
N LEU A 113 21.92 -16.32 3.87
CA LEU A 113 21.80 -15.58 5.13
C LEU A 113 21.49 -14.09 4.87
N HIS A 114 22.18 -13.46 3.90
CA HIS A 114 21.90 -12.10 3.51
C HIS A 114 20.46 -11.93 2.99
N ILE A 115 19.99 -12.84 2.14
CA ILE A 115 18.62 -12.82 1.60
C ILE A 115 17.60 -12.97 2.73
N CYS A 116 17.78 -13.91 3.65
CA CYS A 116 16.92 -14.08 4.82
C CYS A 116 16.87 -12.80 5.69
N THR A 117 18.02 -12.16 5.87
CA THR A 117 18.11 -10.87 6.60
C THR A 117 17.34 -9.76 5.90
N LEU A 118 17.52 -9.60 4.58
CA LEU A 118 16.81 -8.60 3.79
C LEU A 118 15.29 -8.83 3.76
N LEU A 119 14.87 -10.09 3.71
CA LEU A 119 13.46 -10.48 3.78
C LEU A 119 12.88 -10.41 5.19
N GLY A 120 13.71 -10.10 6.21
CA GLY A 120 13.28 -9.82 7.57
C GLY A 120 12.94 -11.07 8.39
N ILE A 121 13.46 -12.21 8.03
CA ILE A 121 13.41 -13.41 8.87
C ILE A 121 14.24 -13.14 10.12
N ARG A 122 13.67 -13.38 11.30
CA ARG A 122 14.28 -13.03 12.58
C ARG A 122 14.57 -14.24 13.46
N LYS A 123 14.02 -15.41 13.12
CA LYS A 123 14.13 -16.65 13.90
C LYS A 123 14.63 -17.78 13.03
N GLY A 124 15.38 -18.68 13.61
CA GLY A 124 15.86 -19.86 12.89
C GLY A 124 16.58 -20.87 13.76
N VAL A 125 16.87 -22.00 13.13
CA VAL A 125 17.69 -23.08 13.68
C VAL A 125 18.83 -23.34 12.72
N VAL A 126 20.03 -23.52 13.20
CA VAL A 126 21.19 -23.92 12.39
C VAL A 126 21.37 -25.43 12.48
N VAL A 127 21.42 -26.08 11.32
CA VAL A 127 21.49 -27.53 11.25
C VAL A 127 22.82 -27.94 10.63
N LEU A 128 23.68 -28.61 11.39
CA LEU A 128 24.92 -29.22 10.90
C LEU A 128 24.60 -30.61 10.41
N THR A 129 24.55 -30.80 9.11
CA THR A 129 24.25 -32.10 8.47
C THR A 129 25.50 -32.92 8.22
N LYS A 130 25.33 -34.17 7.76
CA LYS A 130 26.41 -35.10 7.39
C LYS A 130 27.40 -35.36 8.55
N THR A 131 26.94 -35.36 9.79
CA THR A 131 27.80 -35.58 10.95
C THR A 131 28.40 -37.00 11.04
N ASP A 132 27.86 -37.91 10.25
CA ASP A 132 28.38 -39.27 10.06
C ASP A 132 29.67 -39.29 9.21
N LEU A 133 30.05 -38.22 8.54
CA LEU A 133 31.26 -38.12 7.71
C LEU A 133 32.46 -37.52 8.45
N VAL A 134 32.27 -37.02 9.66
CA VAL A 134 33.31 -36.33 10.44
C VAL A 134 33.45 -36.88 11.84
N ASP A 135 34.62 -36.70 12.44
CA ASP A 135 34.83 -37.02 13.86
C ASP A 135 34.42 -35.88 14.78
N GLY A 136 34.49 -36.13 16.11
CA GLY A 136 34.06 -35.17 17.10
C GLY A 136 34.89 -33.89 17.16
N GLU A 137 36.21 -33.99 16.95
CA GLU A 137 37.13 -32.84 16.99
C GLU A 137 36.84 -31.91 15.78
N TRP A 138 36.66 -32.49 14.61
CA TRP A 138 36.29 -31.73 13.40
C TRP A 138 34.90 -31.08 13.55
N LEU A 139 33.92 -31.79 14.10
CA LEU A 139 32.59 -31.27 14.32
C LEU A 139 32.60 -30.04 15.27
N ASP A 140 33.41 -30.07 16.32
CA ASP A 140 33.55 -28.94 17.23
C ASP A 140 34.22 -27.73 16.56
N LEU A 141 35.26 -27.95 15.71
CA LEU A 141 35.89 -26.91 14.95
C LEU A 141 34.89 -26.23 13.98
N VAL A 142 34.11 -27.01 13.24
CA VAL A 142 33.07 -26.48 12.33
C VAL A 142 32.00 -25.73 13.12
N ARG A 143 31.62 -26.20 14.29
CA ARG A 143 30.65 -25.50 15.16
C ARG A 143 31.18 -24.13 15.59
N GLU A 144 32.47 -24.01 15.92
CA GLU A 144 33.10 -22.71 16.23
C GLU A 144 33.15 -21.76 15.02
N ASP A 145 33.52 -22.25 13.85
CA ASP A 145 33.51 -21.47 12.60
C ASP A 145 32.11 -20.96 12.28
N VAL A 146 31.10 -21.80 12.41
CA VAL A 146 29.71 -21.44 12.23
C VAL A 146 29.26 -20.39 13.25
N ARG A 147 29.64 -20.50 14.53
CA ARG A 147 29.36 -19.46 15.54
C ARG A 147 30.00 -18.11 15.16
N ALA A 148 31.27 -18.14 14.72
CA ALA A 148 31.96 -16.93 14.29
C ALA A 148 31.29 -16.30 13.06
N PHE A 149 30.85 -17.11 12.11
CA PHE A 149 30.11 -16.66 10.92
C PHE A 149 28.76 -16.00 11.25
N LEU A 150 28.04 -16.53 12.25
CA LEU A 150 26.70 -16.03 12.64
C LEU A 150 26.75 -14.79 13.54
N LYS A 151 27.90 -14.42 14.05
CA LYS A 151 28.08 -13.26 14.94
C LYS A 151 27.58 -11.97 14.29
N GLY A 152 26.74 -11.20 15.02
CA GLY A 152 26.11 -9.97 14.50
C GLY A 152 24.94 -10.22 13.54
N THR A 153 24.52 -11.46 13.34
CA THR A 153 23.33 -11.80 12.53
C THR A 153 22.13 -12.15 13.40
N PHE A 154 20.95 -12.26 12.80
CA PHE A 154 19.75 -12.70 13.54
C PHE A 154 19.81 -14.17 14.02
N LEU A 155 20.77 -14.96 13.54
CA LEU A 155 21.01 -16.35 13.95
C LEU A 155 22.10 -16.49 15.02
N GLU A 156 22.71 -15.42 15.53
CA GLU A 156 23.80 -15.47 16.51
C GLU A 156 23.44 -16.30 17.75
N ALA A 157 22.23 -16.12 18.26
CA ALA A 157 21.73 -16.85 19.44
C ALA A 157 20.93 -18.10 19.08
N SER A 158 20.90 -18.51 17.81
CA SER A 158 20.11 -19.66 17.38
C SER A 158 20.76 -20.98 17.77
N PRO A 159 19.98 -22.04 18.08
CA PRO A 159 20.50 -23.35 18.36
C PRO A 159 21.23 -23.92 17.13
N ILE A 160 22.42 -24.52 17.35
CA ILE A 160 23.19 -25.24 16.35
C ILE A 160 23.06 -26.72 16.66
N VAL A 161 22.33 -27.46 15.84
CA VAL A 161 21.98 -28.86 16.05
C VAL A 161 22.68 -29.74 15.02
N PRO A 162 23.59 -30.63 15.45
CA PRO A 162 24.24 -31.62 14.57
C PRO A 162 23.29 -32.79 14.29
N VAL A 163 23.18 -33.17 13.00
CA VAL A 163 22.31 -34.29 12.57
C VAL A 163 22.96 -35.13 11.47
N SER A 164 22.56 -36.39 11.41
CA SER A 164 22.82 -37.24 10.24
C SER A 164 21.52 -37.78 9.69
N ALA A 165 21.19 -37.38 8.44
CA ALA A 165 20.00 -37.90 7.75
C ALA A 165 20.11 -39.41 7.46
N LEU A 166 21.35 -39.93 7.34
CA LEU A 166 21.62 -41.34 7.12
C LEU A 166 21.33 -42.17 8.35
N THR A 167 21.92 -41.81 9.50
CA THR A 167 21.81 -42.59 10.77
C THR A 167 20.56 -42.23 11.56
N GLY A 168 20.00 -41.04 11.41
CA GLY A 168 18.90 -40.49 12.20
C GLY A 168 19.35 -39.80 13.49
N ALA A 169 20.65 -39.68 13.74
CA ALA A 169 21.18 -39.02 14.93
C ALA A 169 20.83 -37.55 14.97
N GLY A 170 20.49 -37.00 16.15
CA GLY A 170 20.21 -35.57 16.39
C GLY A 170 18.80 -35.07 15.97
N PHE A 171 17.95 -35.91 15.39
CA PHE A 171 16.64 -35.47 14.87
C PHE A 171 15.63 -35.13 15.97
N ASP A 172 15.65 -35.82 17.11
CA ASP A 172 14.77 -35.51 18.25
C ASP A 172 15.14 -34.14 18.87
N GLU A 173 16.43 -33.85 18.97
CA GLU A 173 16.95 -32.56 19.41
C GLU A 173 16.55 -31.45 18.42
N LEU A 174 16.68 -31.75 17.11
CA LEU A 174 16.28 -30.81 16.06
C LEU A 174 14.78 -30.51 16.09
N LEU A 175 13.92 -31.52 16.25
CA LEU A 175 12.48 -31.33 16.37
C LEU A 175 12.12 -30.44 17.58
N SER A 176 12.78 -30.70 18.72
CA SER A 176 12.60 -29.91 19.94
C SER A 176 13.09 -28.46 19.77
N ALA A 177 14.20 -28.25 19.05
CA ALA A 177 14.71 -26.93 18.73
C ALA A 177 13.78 -26.17 17.79
N ILE A 178 13.27 -26.82 16.73
CA ILE A 178 12.30 -26.24 15.80
C ILE A 178 11.02 -25.84 16.55
N GLU A 179 10.48 -26.71 17.40
CA GLU A 179 9.25 -26.44 18.15
C GLU A 179 9.40 -25.23 19.08
N ARG A 180 10.51 -25.16 19.82
CA ARG A 180 10.82 -24.02 20.70
C ARG A 180 10.94 -22.73 19.90
N THR A 181 11.71 -22.73 18.79
CA THR A 181 11.91 -21.57 17.94
C THR A 181 10.60 -21.11 17.28
N ALA A 182 9.77 -22.06 16.84
CA ALA A 182 8.43 -21.76 16.30
C ALA A 182 7.51 -21.13 17.37
N GLY A 183 7.67 -21.51 18.65
CA GLY A 183 6.95 -20.87 19.76
C GLY A 183 7.33 -19.41 20.02
N GLU A 184 8.52 -19.00 19.60
CA GLU A 184 9.03 -17.63 19.74
C GLU A 184 8.69 -16.71 18.54
N VAL A 185 8.10 -17.26 17.49
CA VAL A 185 7.72 -16.47 16.31
C VAL A 185 6.52 -15.57 16.66
N GLU A 186 6.72 -14.27 16.54
CA GLU A 186 5.65 -13.28 16.75
C GLU A 186 4.57 -13.42 15.67
N GLU A 187 3.33 -13.22 16.06
CA GLU A 187 2.23 -13.16 15.10
C GLU A 187 2.38 -11.90 14.24
N GLY A 188 2.55 -12.08 12.93
CA GLY A 188 2.46 -10.99 11.99
C GLY A 188 1.04 -10.40 12.03
N ALA A 189 0.91 -9.08 12.06
CA ALA A 189 -0.38 -8.44 12.00
C ALA A 189 -1.06 -8.73 10.65
N ASP A 190 -2.25 -9.31 10.67
CA ASP A 190 -3.05 -9.50 9.46
C ASP A 190 -3.59 -8.14 8.99
N MET A 191 -3.22 -7.73 7.78
CA MET A 191 -3.68 -6.47 7.19
C MET A 191 -5.18 -6.46 6.88
N GLY A 192 -5.84 -7.64 6.92
CA GLY A 192 -7.25 -7.80 6.59
C GLY A 192 -7.57 -7.75 5.09
N LEU A 193 -6.57 -7.54 4.24
CA LEU A 193 -6.71 -7.57 2.78
C LEU A 193 -6.27 -8.93 2.25
N PHE A 194 -7.13 -9.61 1.49
CA PHE A 194 -6.76 -10.85 0.82
C PHE A 194 -5.62 -10.63 -0.16
N ARG A 195 -4.51 -11.38 0.01
CA ARG A 195 -3.34 -11.34 -0.87
C ARG A 195 -2.73 -12.73 -1.02
N LEU A 196 -2.75 -13.25 -2.25
CA LEU A 196 -2.11 -14.52 -2.62
C LEU A 196 -1.13 -14.28 -3.78
N PRO A 197 0.17 -14.15 -3.51
CA PRO A 197 1.19 -14.11 -4.56
C PRO A 197 1.27 -15.44 -5.29
N VAL A 198 1.19 -15.39 -6.61
CA VAL A 198 1.22 -16.58 -7.46
C VAL A 198 2.66 -17.05 -7.68
N ASP A 199 2.98 -18.24 -7.25
CA ASP A 199 4.28 -18.89 -7.51
C ASP A 199 4.23 -19.96 -8.60
N ARG A 200 3.06 -20.58 -8.84
CA ARG A 200 2.84 -21.53 -9.94
C ARG A 200 1.47 -21.37 -10.54
N VAL A 201 1.40 -21.65 -11.85
CA VAL A 201 0.15 -21.71 -12.61
C VAL A 201 0.14 -23.00 -13.42
N PHE A 202 -0.92 -23.77 -13.32
CA PHE A 202 -1.08 -25.00 -14.10
C PHE A 202 -2.53 -25.24 -14.45
N THR A 203 -2.76 -26.11 -15.43
CA THR A 203 -4.10 -26.53 -15.85
C THR A 203 -4.36 -27.93 -15.32
N MET A 204 -5.47 -28.12 -14.63
CA MET A 204 -5.96 -29.44 -14.25
C MET A 204 -7.07 -29.88 -15.17
N LYS A 205 -6.92 -31.07 -15.76
CA LYS A 205 -7.92 -31.67 -16.68
C LYS A 205 -9.30 -31.74 -16.00
N GLY A 206 -10.31 -31.11 -16.58
CA GLY A 206 -11.67 -31.02 -16.03
C GLY A 206 -11.91 -29.91 -15.01
N PHE A 207 -10.86 -29.29 -14.45
CA PHE A 207 -10.97 -28.23 -13.43
C PHE A 207 -10.60 -26.84 -13.95
N GLY A 208 -9.80 -26.73 -15.02
CA GLY A 208 -9.34 -25.46 -15.57
C GLY A 208 -8.05 -24.97 -14.93
N THR A 209 -7.88 -23.64 -14.88
CA THR A 209 -6.66 -23.00 -14.38
C THR A 209 -6.63 -22.98 -12.86
N VAL A 210 -5.51 -23.44 -12.32
CA VAL A 210 -5.21 -23.44 -10.89
C VAL A 210 -3.95 -22.62 -10.65
N VAL A 211 -4.01 -21.72 -9.70
CA VAL A 211 -2.86 -20.95 -9.20
C VAL A 211 -2.52 -21.42 -7.80
N THR A 212 -1.23 -21.40 -7.46
CA THR A 212 -0.78 -21.69 -6.10
C THR A 212 0.07 -20.56 -5.55
N GLY A 213 0.03 -20.41 -4.23
CA GLY A 213 0.80 -19.42 -3.49
C GLY A 213 0.67 -19.63 -1.99
N THR A 214 1.48 -18.96 -1.20
CA THR A 214 1.25 -18.81 0.23
C THR A 214 0.44 -17.55 0.45
N LEU A 215 -0.73 -17.67 1.09
CA LEU A 215 -1.60 -16.54 1.39
C LEU A 215 -0.91 -15.63 2.42
N THR A 216 -0.54 -14.41 2.02
CA THR A 216 0.28 -13.52 2.85
C THR A 216 -0.54 -12.67 3.81
N SER A 217 -1.81 -12.41 3.51
CA SER A 217 -2.73 -11.68 4.38
C SER A 217 -4.19 -11.96 4.02
N GLY A 218 -5.09 -11.70 4.96
CA GLY A 218 -6.54 -11.83 4.80
C GLY A 218 -7.02 -13.28 4.67
N LYS A 219 -8.18 -13.42 4.06
CA LYS A 219 -8.83 -14.71 3.80
C LYS A 219 -9.57 -14.68 2.47
N VAL A 220 -9.84 -15.86 1.92
CA VAL A 220 -10.61 -16.01 0.69
C VAL A 220 -11.52 -17.24 0.80
N ALA A 221 -12.75 -17.12 0.28
CA ALA A 221 -13.72 -18.21 0.27
C ALA A 221 -14.08 -18.65 -1.16
N THR A 222 -14.56 -19.89 -1.27
CA THR A 222 -15.13 -20.41 -2.52
C THR A 222 -16.34 -19.56 -2.94
N GLY A 223 -16.41 -19.21 -4.21
CA GLY A 223 -17.46 -18.36 -4.79
C GLY A 223 -17.15 -16.86 -4.77
N GLU A 224 -16.15 -16.41 -4.03
CA GLU A 224 -15.75 -15.00 -4.01
C GLU A 224 -15.16 -14.54 -5.34
N GLU A 225 -15.37 -13.26 -5.65
CA GLU A 225 -14.72 -12.59 -6.77
C GLU A 225 -13.32 -12.13 -6.35
N VAL A 226 -12.33 -12.38 -7.20
CA VAL A 226 -10.94 -11.97 -7.00
C VAL A 226 -10.42 -11.26 -8.24
N GLU A 227 -9.41 -10.41 -8.06
CA GLU A 227 -8.74 -9.69 -9.12
C GLU A 227 -7.29 -10.14 -9.25
N ILE A 228 -6.84 -10.35 -10.48
CA ILE A 228 -5.47 -10.72 -10.83
C ILE A 228 -4.69 -9.45 -11.17
N SER A 229 -3.82 -9.03 -10.27
CA SER A 229 -2.94 -7.90 -10.48
C SER A 229 -1.58 -8.35 -11.08
N PRO A 230 -0.99 -7.57 -12.03
CA PRO A 230 -1.34 -6.22 -12.43
C PRO A 230 -2.35 -6.12 -13.58
N LEU A 231 -2.95 -7.22 -14.03
CA LEU A 231 -3.84 -7.24 -15.20
C LEU A 231 -5.18 -6.52 -14.98
N GLY A 232 -5.65 -6.40 -13.73
CA GLY A 232 -7.00 -5.94 -13.41
C GLY A 232 -8.10 -6.94 -13.84
N LEU A 233 -7.74 -8.19 -14.15
CA LEU A 233 -8.66 -9.22 -14.59
C LEU A 233 -9.42 -9.78 -13.39
N ARG A 234 -10.75 -9.66 -13.40
CA ARG A 234 -11.63 -10.23 -12.38
C ARG A 234 -12.07 -11.63 -12.75
N THR A 235 -12.10 -12.49 -11.77
CA THR A 235 -12.54 -13.89 -11.90
C THR A 235 -13.13 -14.38 -10.58
N ARG A 236 -13.76 -15.53 -10.59
CA ARG A 236 -14.37 -16.13 -9.40
C ARG A 236 -13.61 -17.36 -8.93
N VAL A 237 -13.48 -17.50 -7.62
CA VAL A 237 -12.92 -18.70 -6.98
C VAL A 237 -13.90 -19.85 -7.12
N ARG A 238 -13.52 -20.89 -7.89
CA ARG A 238 -14.33 -22.08 -8.10
C ARG A 238 -14.12 -23.12 -7.00
N GLY A 239 -12.95 -23.15 -6.38
CA GLY A 239 -12.61 -24.06 -5.31
C GLY A 239 -11.24 -23.78 -4.74
N ILE A 240 -11.03 -24.21 -3.52
CA ILE A 240 -9.82 -23.96 -2.73
C ILE A 240 -9.29 -25.28 -2.19
N GLN A 241 -7.96 -25.46 -2.20
CA GLN A 241 -7.29 -26.56 -1.54
C GLN A 241 -6.16 -26.05 -0.65
N VAL A 242 -6.09 -26.56 0.57
CA VAL A 242 -5.01 -26.32 1.53
C VAL A 242 -4.46 -27.68 1.98
N HIS A 243 -3.15 -27.89 1.89
CA HIS A 243 -2.50 -29.17 2.21
C HIS A 243 -3.16 -30.38 1.51
N ASN A 244 -3.48 -30.26 0.22
CA ASN A 244 -4.17 -31.28 -0.60
C ASN A 244 -5.58 -31.65 -0.13
N ARG A 245 -6.21 -30.85 0.74
CA ARG A 245 -7.60 -31.02 1.18
C ARG A 245 -8.45 -29.89 0.62
N THR A 246 -9.62 -30.22 0.08
CA THR A 246 -10.61 -29.22 -0.31
C THR A 246 -11.17 -28.53 0.92
N VAL A 247 -11.20 -27.20 0.89
CA VAL A 247 -11.73 -26.35 1.96
C VAL A 247 -12.63 -25.27 1.38
N GLU A 248 -13.54 -24.75 2.20
CA GLU A 248 -14.39 -23.62 1.80
C GLU A 248 -13.68 -22.27 1.92
N THR A 249 -12.73 -22.16 2.84
CA THR A 249 -12.01 -20.90 3.12
C THR A 249 -10.54 -21.19 3.35
N ALA A 250 -9.67 -20.30 2.87
CA ALA A 250 -8.24 -20.26 3.21
C ALA A 250 -7.89 -18.94 3.89
N GLU A 251 -6.90 -18.98 4.78
CA GLU A 251 -6.46 -17.87 5.62
C GLU A 251 -4.94 -17.62 5.50
N ALA A 252 -4.50 -16.45 5.96
CA ALA A 252 -3.09 -16.05 5.97
C ALA A 252 -2.18 -17.12 6.59
N GLY A 253 -0.98 -17.31 6.00
CA GLY A 253 -0.01 -18.34 6.37
C GLY A 253 -0.23 -19.69 5.68
N GLN A 254 -1.37 -19.93 5.05
CA GLN A 254 -1.67 -21.21 4.41
C GLN A 254 -1.12 -21.29 2.98
N ARG A 255 -0.49 -22.42 2.68
CA ARG A 255 -0.19 -22.81 1.31
C ARG A 255 -1.47 -23.20 0.58
N THR A 256 -1.89 -22.40 -0.38
CA THR A 256 -3.22 -22.47 -0.97
C THR A 256 -3.15 -22.68 -2.48
N ALA A 257 -3.98 -23.57 -3.00
CA ALA A 257 -4.27 -23.71 -4.41
C ALA A 257 -5.69 -23.21 -4.69
N ILE A 258 -5.83 -22.27 -5.61
CA ILE A 258 -7.11 -21.66 -6.00
C ILE A 258 -7.43 -22.02 -7.45
N ASN A 259 -8.58 -22.62 -7.67
CA ASN A 259 -9.14 -22.86 -8.98
C ASN A 259 -9.94 -21.62 -9.43
N LEU A 260 -9.58 -21.07 -10.58
CA LEU A 260 -10.15 -19.84 -11.14
C LEU A 260 -11.13 -20.17 -12.26
N GLN A 261 -12.29 -19.53 -12.22
CA GLN A 261 -13.37 -19.75 -13.18
C GLN A 261 -13.09 -19.02 -14.50
N GLY A 262 -13.11 -19.75 -15.64
CA GLY A 262 -13.08 -19.11 -16.96
C GLY A 262 -11.80 -18.35 -17.32
N THR A 263 -10.72 -18.56 -16.57
CA THR A 263 -9.44 -17.87 -16.82
C THR A 263 -8.49 -18.80 -17.57
N ASP A 264 -7.88 -18.30 -18.63
CA ASP A 264 -6.86 -19.06 -19.37
C ASP A 264 -5.53 -19.03 -18.60
N ARG A 265 -4.84 -20.20 -18.55
CA ARG A 265 -3.52 -20.30 -17.95
C ARG A 265 -2.49 -19.36 -18.60
N ALA A 266 -2.59 -19.14 -19.91
CA ALA A 266 -1.64 -18.35 -20.67
C ALA A 266 -1.60 -16.87 -20.28
N VAL A 267 -2.64 -16.36 -19.63
CA VAL A 267 -2.75 -14.96 -19.17
C VAL A 267 -2.14 -14.74 -17.79
N ILE A 268 -1.94 -15.79 -16.98
CA ILE A 268 -1.43 -15.67 -15.62
C ILE A 268 0.01 -16.11 -15.56
N GLU A 269 0.87 -15.26 -15.01
CA GLU A 269 2.26 -15.54 -14.83
C GLU A 269 2.61 -15.66 -13.35
N ARG A 270 3.72 -16.33 -13.07
CA ARG A 270 4.38 -16.27 -11.77
C ARG A 270 4.74 -14.82 -11.46
N GLY A 271 4.52 -14.39 -10.23
CA GLY A 271 4.74 -13.00 -9.81
C GLY A 271 3.47 -12.15 -9.81
N TYR A 272 2.39 -12.62 -10.41
CA TYR A 272 1.10 -11.97 -10.28
C TYR A 272 0.52 -12.18 -8.87
N LEU A 273 -0.45 -11.36 -8.51
CA LEU A 273 -1.03 -11.34 -7.18
C LEU A 273 -2.56 -11.44 -7.30
N LEU A 274 -3.16 -12.39 -6.59
CA LEU A 274 -4.60 -12.40 -6.39
C LEU A 274 -4.95 -11.56 -5.16
N ALA A 275 -5.94 -10.69 -5.31
CA ALA A 275 -6.46 -9.83 -4.25
C ALA A 275 -7.97 -9.66 -4.38
N GLY A 276 -8.60 -9.01 -3.42
CA GLY A 276 -9.98 -8.57 -3.57
C GLY A 276 -10.12 -7.55 -4.71
N PRO A 277 -11.28 -7.47 -5.39
CA PRO A 277 -11.51 -6.52 -6.49
C PRO A 277 -11.23 -5.07 -6.06
N GLY A 278 -10.35 -4.38 -6.81
CA GLY A 278 -9.97 -2.99 -6.53
C GLY A 278 -9.16 -2.79 -5.23
N ALA A 279 -8.74 -3.86 -4.54
CA ALA A 279 -7.99 -3.73 -3.29
C ALA A 279 -6.55 -3.23 -3.50
N LEU A 280 -5.96 -3.52 -4.64
CA LEU A 280 -4.59 -3.15 -4.97
C LEU A 280 -4.52 -2.36 -6.29
N THR A 281 -3.67 -1.35 -6.30
CA THR A 281 -3.38 -0.56 -7.51
C THR A 281 -1.94 -0.83 -7.94
N PRO A 282 -1.69 -1.34 -9.16
CA PRO A 282 -0.33 -1.52 -9.66
C PRO A 282 0.37 -0.19 -9.90
N SER A 283 1.68 -0.14 -9.65
CA SER A 283 2.53 1.03 -9.85
C SER A 283 3.84 0.67 -10.54
N GLN A 284 4.40 1.61 -11.30
CA GLN A 284 5.76 1.53 -11.82
C GLN A 284 6.76 2.31 -10.96
N ARG A 285 6.36 2.77 -9.78
CA ARG A 285 7.23 3.47 -8.83
C ARG A 285 6.99 2.95 -7.43
N LEU A 286 8.08 2.81 -6.67
CA LEU A 286 8.02 2.43 -5.26
C LEU A 286 8.96 3.34 -4.47
N ASP A 287 8.50 3.92 -3.37
CA ASP A 287 9.37 4.56 -2.39
C ASP A 287 9.85 3.50 -1.39
N CYS A 288 11.14 3.47 -1.08
CA CYS A 288 11.68 2.45 -0.21
C CYS A 288 12.87 2.93 0.63
N THR A 289 13.11 2.23 1.73
CA THR A 289 14.42 2.15 2.35
C THR A 289 15.29 1.20 1.53
N TYR A 290 16.58 1.45 1.45
CA TYR A 290 17.51 0.59 0.72
C TYR A 290 18.76 0.35 1.56
N ARG A 291 19.15 -0.91 1.70
CA ARG A 291 20.41 -1.35 2.31
C ARG A 291 21.30 -1.96 1.25
N HIS A 292 22.50 -1.43 1.11
CA HIS A 292 23.53 -2.02 0.25
C HIS A 292 24.38 -2.99 1.06
N LEU A 293 24.49 -4.25 0.62
CA LEU A 293 25.16 -5.28 1.40
C LEU A 293 26.66 -5.01 1.54
N THR A 294 27.19 -5.33 2.71
CA THR A 294 28.63 -5.40 2.95
C THR A 294 29.20 -6.53 2.07
N GLY A 295 30.19 -6.24 1.26
CA GLY A 295 30.76 -7.23 0.33
C GLY A 295 30.09 -7.28 -1.07
N ALA A 296 29.14 -6.39 -1.37
CA ALA A 296 28.58 -6.24 -2.71
C ALA A 296 29.62 -5.83 -3.79
N GLY A 297 30.85 -5.59 -3.38
CA GLY A 297 32.04 -5.37 -4.21
C GLY A 297 32.11 -4.00 -4.90
N ARG A 298 30.98 -3.38 -5.21
CA ARG A 298 30.89 -2.08 -5.89
C ARG A 298 29.92 -1.17 -5.20
N LYS A 299 30.18 0.15 -5.21
CA LYS A 299 29.21 1.16 -4.80
C LYS A 299 27.96 1.10 -5.68
N LEU A 300 26.81 1.31 -5.11
CA LEU A 300 25.57 1.49 -5.86
C LEU A 300 25.49 2.93 -6.36
N LYS A 301 25.59 3.13 -7.66
CA LYS A 301 25.44 4.45 -8.27
C LYS A 301 23.97 4.76 -8.53
N ASN A 302 23.63 6.05 -8.46
CA ASN A 302 22.29 6.52 -8.83
C ASN A 302 21.94 6.10 -10.25
N ARG A 303 20.68 5.69 -10.49
CA ARG A 303 20.14 5.17 -11.76
C ARG A 303 20.68 3.81 -12.19
N THR A 304 21.34 3.08 -11.32
CA THR A 304 21.77 1.70 -11.63
C THR A 304 20.56 0.83 -11.97
N LEU A 305 20.68 0.08 -13.07
CA LEU A 305 19.70 -0.93 -13.47
C LEU A 305 19.95 -2.21 -12.68
N VAL A 306 18.90 -2.75 -12.08
CA VAL A 306 18.96 -3.91 -11.18
C VAL A 306 17.80 -4.86 -11.44
N ARG A 307 17.91 -6.10 -10.93
CA ARG A 307 16.81 -7.05 -10.82
C ARG A 307 16.19 -6.91 -9.44
N LEU A 308 14.95 -6.48 -9.40
CA LEU A 308 14.15 -6.38 -8.18
C LEU A 308 13.38 -7.69 -8.01
N HIS A 309 13.53 -8.31 -6.84
CA HIS A 309 12.74 -9.45 -6.42
C HIS A 309 11.91 -9.07 -5.22
N THR A 310 10.61 -9.19 -5.30
CA THR A 310 9.69 -8.96 -4.18
C THR A 310 8.55 -9.96 -4.24
N VAL A 311 8.26 -10.57 -3.12
CA VAL A 311 7.29 -11.67 -3.01
C VAL A 311 7.61 -12.77 -4.04
N THR A 312 6.82 -12.94 -5.10
CA THR A 312 7.06 -13.93 -6.17
C THR A 312 7.50 -13.30 -7.50
N SER A 313 7.55 -11.96 -7.57
CA SER A 313 7.86 -11.19 -8.78
C SER A 313 9.36 -10.99 -8.97
N GLU A 314 9.80 -10.98 -10.24
CA GLU A 314 11.12 -10.51 -10.68
C GLU A 314 10.91 -9.44 -11.75
N ILE A 315 11.36 -8.21 -11.51
CA ILE A 315 11.15 -7.07 -12.40
C ILE A 315 12.44 -6.26 -12.52
N MET A 316 12.75 -5.77 -13.71
CA MET A 316 13.84 -4.83 -13.89
C MET A 316 13.47 -3.46 -13.32
N ALA A 317 14.39 -2.86 -12.58
CA ALA A 317 14.17 -1.58 -11.90
C ALA A 317 15.42 -0.68 -11.99
N ARG A 318 15.20 0.63 -11.99
CA ARG A 318 16.26 1.63 -11.78
C ARG A 318 16.18 2.17 -10.37
N VAL A 319 17.30 2.14 -9.66
CA VAL A 319 17.40 2.67 -8.30
C VAL A 319 17.71 4.16 -8.39
N ILE A 320 16.80 5.01 -7.95
CA ILE A 320 16.98 6.46 -7.85
C ILE A 320 17.28 6.80 -6.40
N LEU A 321 18.54 7.05 -6.07
CA LEU A 321 18.94 7.53 -4.76
C LEU A 321 18.46 8.98 -4.57
N LEU A 322 17.81 9.28 -3.43
CA LEU A 322 17.15 10.57 -3.24
C LEU A 322 18.03 11.62 -2.59
N ASP A 323 19.01 11.21 -1.79
CA ASP A 323 19.85 12.09 -0.97
C ASP A 323 21.32 12.15 -1.40
N ARG A 324 21.75 11.24 -2.27
CA ARG A 324 23.16 11.08 -2.70
C ARG A 324 23.28 10.54 -4.11
N ASP A 325 24.48 10.57 -4.69
CA ASP A 325 24.74 10.04 -6.03
C ASP A 325 25.22 8.58 -6.02
N GLU A 326 25.81 8.15 -4.92
CA GLU A 326 26.25 6.78 -4.73
C GLU A 326 26.10 6.34 -3.28
N LEU A 327 25.93 5.04 -3.08
CA LEU A 327 25.80 4.39 -1.78
C LEU A 327 26.95 3.39 -1.61
N GLU A 328 27.70 3.53 -0.53
CA GLU A 328 28.82 2.67 -0.20
C GLU A 328 28.35 1.27 0.20
N SER A 329 29.26 0.29 0.08
CA SER A 329 29.04 -1.07 0.58
C SER A 329 28.78 -1.04 2.10
N GLY A 330 27.72 -1.69 2.53
CA GLY A 330 27.23 -1.65 3.93
C GLY A 330 26.40 -0.42 4.30
N GLY A 331 26.19 0.52 3.36
CA GLY A 331 25.42 1.73 3.62
C GLY A 331 23.92 1.55 3.46
N ASP A 332 23.16 2.39 4.17
CA ASP A 332 21.70 2.50 4.09
C ASP A 332 21.31 3.85 3.48
N GLY A 333 20.14 3.94 2.84
CA GLY A 333 19.62 5.17 2.26
C GLY A 333 18.15 5.07 1.85
N PHE A 334 17.63 6.18 1.32
CA PHE A 334 16.30 6.24 0.73
C PHE A 334 16.38 6.22 -0.80
N ALA A 335 15.51 5.42 -1.41
CA ALA A 335 15.46 5.31 -2.85
C ALA A 335 14.01 5.30 -3.38
N GLN A 336 13.85 5.78 -4.62
CA GLN A 336 12.68 5.50 -5.42
C GLN A 336 13.07 4.48 -6.50
N LEU A 337 12.39 3.34 -6.52
CA LEU A 337 12.54 2.34 -7.58
C LEU A 337 11.63 2.69 -8.74
N VAL A 338 12.18 2.74 -9.96
CA VAL A 338 11.42 2.93 -11.20
C VAL A 338 11.43 1.60 -11.95
N LEU A 339 10.26 0.98 -12.04
CA LEU A 339 10.05 -0.36 -12.57
C LEU A 339 9.80 -0.34 -14.08
N GLU A 340 10.26 -1.35 -14.79
CA GLU A 340 9.98 -1.54 -16.22
C GLU A 340 8.57 -2.11 -16.48
N ALA A 341 7.96 -2.76 -15.48
CA ALA A 341 6.59 -3.27 -15.52
C ALA A 341 5.82 -2.88 -14.25
N PRO A 342 4.49 -2.75 -14.32
CA PRO A 342 3.68 -2.43 -13.15
C PRO A 342 3.68 -3.58 -12.13
N LEU A 343 3.76 -3.23 -10.86
CA LEU A 343 3.76 -4.15 -9.72
C LEU A 343 2.72 -3.72 -8.69
N ALA A 344 1.94 -4.65 -8.18
CA ALA A 344 1.09 -4.45 -7.01
C ALA A 344 1.86 -4.83 -5.74
N ALA A 345 1.99 -3.87 -4.83
CA ALA A 345 2.69 -4.03 -3.57
C ALA A 345 1.95 -3.31 -2.44
N VAL A 346 2.36 -3.53 -1.21
CA VAL A 346 1.90 -2.78 -0.05
C VAL A 346 3.09 -2.26 0.74
N ALA A 347 2.88 -1.21 1.53
CA ALA A 347 3.90 -0.72 2.46
C ALA A 347 4.23 -1.82 3.48
N GLY A 348 5.53 -2.01 3.75
CA GLY A 348 6.04 -3.12 4.55
C GLY A 348 6.52 -4.33 3.73
N ASP A 349 6.12 -4.45 2.46
CA ASP A 349 6.67 -5.51 1.59
C ASP A 349 8.19 -5.35 1.46
N ARG A 350 8.89 -6.47 1.59
CA ARG A 350 10.34 -6.53 1.51
C ARG A 350 10.79 -6.93 0.12
N PHE A 351 11.97 -6.48 -0.25
CA PHE A 351 12.54 -6.80 -1.53
C PHE A 351 14.04 -7.08 -1.45
N VAL A 352 14.51 -7.86 -2.42
CA VAL A 352 15.92 -8.16 -2.65
C VAL A 352 16.31 -7.57 -4.01
N VAL A 353 17.48 -7.00 -4.07
CA VAL A 353 18.07 -6.45 -5.31
C VAL A 353 19.27 -7.26 -5.72
N ARG A 354 19.26 -7.72 -6.96
CA ARG A 354 20.41 -8.37 -7.59
C ARG A 354 20.97 -7.49 -8.72
N SER A 355 22.26 -7.52 -8.90
CA SER A 355 22.93 -6.83 -10.01
C SER A 355 22.47 -7.38 -11.35
N TYR A 356 22.53 -6.54 -12.39
CA TYR A 356 22.17 -6.96 -13.74
C TYR A 356 23.15 -8.03 -14.28
N SER A 357 24.44 -7.77 -14.16
CA SER A 357 25.52 -8.68 -14.57
C SER A 357 26.84 -8.34 -13.84
N PRO A 358 27.54 -9.34 -13.26
CA PRO A 358 27.04 -10.68 -12.96
C PRO A 358 25.86 -10.65 -11.99
N VAL A 359 25.01 -11.68 -12.02
CA VAL A 359 23.81 -11.73 -11.20
C VAL A 359 24.15 -12.16 -9.78
N THR A 360 24.37 -11.19 -8.90
CA THR A 360 24.68 -11.39 -7.47
C THR A 360 23.76 -10.54 -6.62
N THR A 361 23.46 -10.99 -5.40
CA THR A 361 22.66 -10.21 -4.45
C THR A 361 23.50 -9.04 -3.92
N ILE A 362 23.03 -7.81 -4.15
CA ILE A 362 23.75 -6.58 -3.80
C ILE A 362 23.06 -5.74 -2.71
N GLY A 363 21.81 -6.00 -2.41
CA GLY A 363 21.06 -5.25 -1.41
C GLY A 363 19.59 -5.60 -1.39
N GLY A 364 18.83 -4.76 -0.74
CA GLY A 364 17.37 -4.90 -0.61
C GLY A 364 16.82 -3.84 0.33
N GLY A 365 15.57 -3.99 0.73
CA GLY A 365 14.95 -3.04 1.65
C GLY A 365 13.48 -3.29 1.88
N VAL A 366 12.79 -2.21 2.28
CA VAL A 366 11.36 -2.23 2.60
C VAL A 366 10.65 -1.16 1.77
N ILE A 367 9.53 -1.51 1.17
CA ILE A 367 8.65 -0.56 0.49
C ILE A 367 7.93 0.27 1.55
N ILE A 368 8.07 1.59 1.51
CA ILE A 368 7.44 2.52 2.47
C ILE A 368 6.22 3.23 1.87
N ASP A 369 6.14 3.35 0.55
CA ASP A 369 4.96 3.79 -0.18
C ASP A 369 4.94 3.09 -1.55
N PRO A 370 3.95 2.23 -1.83
CA PRO A 370 3.85 1.51 -3.11
C PRO A 370 3.26 2.35 -4.25
N LEU A 371 2.68 3.52 -3.96
CA LEU A 371 1.98 4.38 -4.92
C LEU A 371 2.48 5.84 -4.89
N PRO A 372 3.80 6.06 -4.95
CA PRO A 372 4.33 7.41 -4.88
C PRO A 372 4.21 8.14 -6.22
N THR A 373 4.24 9.46 -6.15
CA THR A 373 4.54 10.31 -7.29
C THR A 373 6.06 10.36 -7.54
N LYS A 374 6.47 10.95 -8.66
CA LYS A 374 7.90 11.20 -8.91
C LYS A 374 8.40 12.29 -7.96
N HIS A 375 9.49 11.99 -7.24
CA HIS A 375 10.10 12.94 -6.31
C HIS A 375 11.22 13.76 -6.96
N LYS A 376 11.40 14.99 -6.44
CA LYS A 376 12.59 15.78 -6.69
C LYS A 376 13.70 15.31 -5.74
N ARG A 377 14.88 14.99 -6.28
CA ARG A 377 16.04 14.59 -5.48
C ARG A 377 16.49 15.72 -4.55
N SER A 378 17.08 15.35 -3.42
CA SER A 378 17.62 16.25 -2.40
C SER A 378 16.60 17.24 -1.84
N SER A 379 15.30 16.93 -1.93
CA SER A 379 14.24 17.71 -1.30
C SER A 379 14.17 17.39 0.19
N ALA A 380 14.42 18.38 1.05
CA ALA A 380 14.35 18.20 2.50
C ALA A 380 12.96 17.73 2.98
N VAL A 381 11.89 18.20 2.31
CA VAL A 381 10.51 17.76 2.61
C VAL A 381 10.35 16.29 2.30
N VAL A 382 10.76 15.85 1.11
CA VAL A 382 10.67 14.44 0.70
C VAL A 382 11.47 13.54 1.65
N LEU A 383 12.70 13.92 2.00
CA LEU A 383 13.54 13.12 2.91
C LEU A 383 12.95 13.03 4.31
N ARG A 384 12.33 14.10 4.81
CA ARG A 384 11.61 14.09 6.09
C ARG A 384 10.41 13.13 6.04
N GLU A 385 9.61 13.19 4.98
CA GLU A 385 8.47 12.29 4.80
C GLU A 385 8.92 10.82 4.71
N PHE A 386 10.00 10.52 3.98
CA PHE A 386 10.58 9.17 3.92
C PHE A 386 10.99 8.67 5.30
N LYS A 387 11.61 9.53 6.11
CA LYS A 387 11.97 9.19 7.47
C LYS A 387 10.74 8.89 8.34
N LEU A 388 9.68 9.70 8.24
CA LEU A 388 8.42 9.45 8.95
C LEU A 388 7.74 8.15 8.49
N LEU A 389 7.73 7.85 7.18
CA LEU A 389 7.17 6.61 6.65
C LEU A 389 7.99 5.37 7.04
N ALA A 390 9.31 5.50 7.17
CA ALA A 390 10.20 4.39 7.52
C ALA A 390 10.25 4.11 9.04
N GLU A 391 10.36 5.15 9.86
CA GLU A 391 10.70 5.08 11.28
C GLU A 391 9.58 5.60 12.20
N GLY A 392 8.66 6.39 11.66
CA GLY A 392 7.57 7.00 12.43
C GLY A 392 6.53 6.02 12.93
N GLY A 393 5.75 6.45 13.90
CA GLY A 393 4.58 5.70 14.37
C GLY A 393 3.42 5.72 13.36
N ASP A 394 2.43 4.88 13.57
CA ASP A 394 1.29 4.72 12.65
C ASP A 394 0.54 6.03 12.39
N ALA A 395 0.41 6.88 13.40
CA ALA A 395 -0.24 8.19 13.25
C ALA A 395 0.54 9.15 12.35
N GLU A 396 1.86 9.10 12.37
CA GLU A 396 2.73 9.91 11.52
C GLU A 396 2.70 9.39 10.08
N LYS A 397 2.77 8.07 9.89
CA LYS A 397 2.65 7.43 8.57
C LYS A 397 1.31 7.77 7.92
N ALA A 398 0.20 7.61 8.65
CA ALA A 398 -1.12 7.95 8.16
C ALA A 398 -1.24 9.43 7.79
N ALA A 399 -0.70 10.35 8.61
CA ALA A 399 -0.72 11.79 8.34
C ALA A 399 0.02 12.13 7.04
N VAL A 400 1.22 11.59 6.83
CA VAL A 400 2.00 11.82 5.59
C VAL A 400 1.22 11.33 4.35
N ILE A 401 0.62 10.15 4.43
CA ILE A 401 -0.14 9.60 3.29
C ILE A 401 -1.44 10.37 3.05
N LEU A 402 -2.13 10.83 4.10
CA LEU A 402 -3.31 11.69 3.98
C LEU A 402 -2.97 13.04 3.33
N GLU A 403 -1.85 13.65 3.69
CA GLU A 403 -1.37 14.89 3.07
C GLU A 403 -1.01 14.68 1.60
N ARG A 404 -0.29 13.59 1.27
CA ARG A 404 0.05 13.21 -0.11
C ARG A 404 -1.17 12.90 -0.98
N ALA A 405 -2.27 12.45 -0.39
CA ALA A 405 -3.52 12.21 -1.11
C ALA A 405 -4.19 13.49 -1.62
N GLY A 406 -3.84 14.64 -1.05
CA GLY A 406 -4.36 15.95 -1.44
C GLY A 406 -5.88 16.02 -1.28
N ILE A 407 -6.49 16.95 -2.03
CA ILE A 407 -7.93 17.24 -1.89
C ILE A 407 -8.85 16.10 -2.36
N GLY A 408 -8.36 15.14 -3.16
CA GLY A 408 -9.14 13.96 -3.53
C GLY A 408 -9.41 13.00 -2.38
N GLY A 409 -8.67 13.11 -1.29
CA GLY A 409 -8.71 12.20 -0.16
C GLY A 409 -8.30 10.77 -0.53
N ILE A 410 -8.38 9.87 0.44
CA ILE A 410 -7.98 8.48 0.28
C ILE A 410 -8.99 7.56 0.96
N THR A 411 -9.28 6.41 0.34
CA THR A 411 -10.13 5.38 0.95
C THR A 411 -9.38 4.58 2.01
N GLU A 412 -10.10 3.96 2.95
CA GLU A 412 -9.51 3.12 3.99
C GLU A 412 -8.61 2.02 3.39
N ASN A 413 -9.09 1.30 2.38
CA ASN A 413 -8.30 0.24 1.74
C ASN A 413 -6.98 0.76 1.16
N LEU A 414 -7.02 1.89 0.47
CA LEU A 414 -5.82 2.48 -0.12
C LEU A 414 -4.87 3.02 0.96
N LEU A 415 -5.40 3.50 2.09
CA LEU A 415 -4.59 3.92 3.23
C LEU A 415 -3.89 2.72 3.89
N ILE A 416 -4.57 1.57 4.05
CA ILE A 416 -3.95 0.31 4.49
C ILE A 416 -2.80 -0.07 3.55
N VAL A 417 -3.04 -0.07 2.25
CA VAL A 417 -2.03 -0.42 1.23
C VAL A 417 -0.80 0.48 1.31
N ARG A 418 -0.99 1.79 1.48
CA ARG A 418 0.10 2.78 1.46
C ARG A 418 0.82 2.95 2.79
N THR A 419 0.21 2.55 3.91
CA THR A 419 0.83 2.66 5.24
C THR A 419 1.31 1.33 5.81
N GLY A 420 0.72 0.21 5.36
CA GLY A 420 0.94 -1.10 5.95
C GLY A 420 0.29 -1.27 7.33
N ILE A 421 -0.55 -0.33 7.76
CA ILE A 421 -1.25 -0.41 9.04
C ILE A 421 -2.44 -1.36 8.90
N PRO A 422 -2.57 -2.39 9.77
CA PRO A 422 -3.71 -3.30 9.74
C PRO A 422 -5.05 -2.58 9.89
N GLY A 423 -6.08 -3.05 9.17
CA GLY A 423 -7.35 -2.33 9.09
C GLY A 423 -8.02 -2.07 10.44
N ARG A 424 -7.88 -2.96 11.43
CA ARG A 424 -8.43 -2.76 12.78
C ARG A 424 -7.72 -1.61 13.52
N GLU A 425 -6.39 -1.58 13.46
CA GLU A 425 -5.55 -0.55 14.06
C GLU A 425 -5.77 0.80 13.37
N LEU A 426 -5.85 0.77 12.03
CA LEU A 426 -6.12 1.98 11.24
C LEU A 426 -7.45 2.63 11.59
N ARG A 427 -8.53 1.86 11.76
CA ARG A 427 -9.85 2.40 12.16
C ARG A 427 -9.79 3.10 13.50
N ARG A 428 -9.15 2.49 14.51
CA ARG A 428 -8.96 3.12 15.83
C ARG A 428 -8.14 4.42 15.72
N LEU A 429 -7.10 4.39 14.89
CA LEU A 429 -6.28 5.57 14.63
C LEU A 429 -7.11 6.69 13.99
N LEU A 430 -7.89 6.38 12.96
CA LEU A 430 -8.75 7.36 12.28
C LEU A 430 -9.81 7.95 13.21
N GLU A 431 -10.44 7.15 14.08
CA GLU A 431 -11.35 7.64 15.11
C GLU A 431 -10.68 8.67 16.03
N GLY A 432 -9.44 8.39 16.46
CA GLY A 432 -8.62 9.33 17.22
C GLY A 432 -8.29 10.61 16.44
N MET A 433 -7.95 10.48 15.14
CA MET A 433 -7.67 11.63 14.28
C MET A 433 -8.91 12.50 14.03
N PHE A 434 -10.09 11.89 13.86
CA PHE A 434 -11.36 12.63 13.74
C PHE A 434 -11.70 13.40 15.02
N SER A 435 -11.55 12.76 16.18
CA SER A 435 -11.78 13.39 17.48
C SER A 435 -10.83 14.55 17.74
N ALA A 436 -9.57 14.43 17.31
CA ALA A 436 -8.55 15.46 17.39
C ALA A 436 -8.63 16.52 16.26
N LYS A 437 -9.62 16.42 15.36
CA LYS A 437 -9.77 17.30 14.17
C LYS A 437 -8.54 17.33 13.26
N ARG A 438 -7.79 16.23 13.18
CA ARG A 438 -6.62 16.08 12.30
C ARG A 438 -6.97 15.46 10.95
N ALA A 439 -8.13 14.84 10.83
CA ALA A 439 -8.67 14.26 9.62
C ALA A 439 -10.16 14.53 9.49
N VAL A 440 -10.68 14.50 8.27
CA VAL A 440 -12.08 14.77 7.92
C VAL A 440 -12.65 13.60 7.13
N LEU A 441 -13.79 13.05 7.58
CA LEU A 441 -14.49 11.99 6.85
C LEU A 441 -15.38 12.61 5.78
N VAL A 442 -15.11 12.27 4.50
CA VAL A 442 -15.82 12.78 3.33
C VAL A 442 -16.97 11.87 2.91
N ASP A 443 -16.70 10.56 2.91
CA ASP A 443 -17.64 9.54 2.46
C ASP A 443 -17.62 8.36 3.44
N ARG A 444 -18.79 7.98 3.93
CA ARG A 444 -18.94 6.89 4.91
C ARG A 444 -18.92 5.52 4.25
N ASP A 445 -19.43 5.40 3.04
CA ASP A 445 -19.57 4.12 2.35
C ASP A 445 -18.20 3.59 1.92
N GLU A 446 -17.36 4.49 1.38
CA GLU A 446 -15.99 4.18 0.99
C GLU A 446 -14.96 4.43 2.11
N MET A 447 -15.40 4.93 3.29
CA MET A 447 -14.51 5.42 4.34
C MET A 447 -13.40 6.31 3.77
N ARG A 448 -13.81 7.32 2.97
CA ARG A 448 -12.87 8.27 2.36
C ARG A 448 -12.53 9.39 3.32
N VAL A 449 -11.24 9.60 3.51
CA VAL A 449 -10.67 10.50 4.52
C VAL A 449 -9.79 11.55 3.86
N LEU A 450 -9.84 12.78 4.36
CA LEU A 450 -8.98 13.90 4.02
C LEU A 450 -8.10 14.30 5.21
N SER A 451 -6.91 14.80 4.95
CA SER A 451 -6.12 15.56 5.92
C SER A 451 -6.84 16.87 6.27
N ALA A 452 -6.95 17.21 7.55
CA ALA A 452 -7.60 18.46 7.97
C ALA A 452 -6.87 19.71 7.44
N PRO A 453 -5.52 19.81 7.47
CA PRO A 453 -4.81 20.92 6.84
C PRO A 453 -5.15 21.10 5.35
N VAL A 454 -5.19 20.01 4.57
CA VAL A 454 -5.54 20.06 3.14
C VAL A 454 -6.98 20.56 2.95
N TYR A 455 -7.89 20.15 3.82
CA TYR A 455 -9.28 20.61 3.77
C TYR A 455 -9.42 22.08 4.15
N GLU A 456 -8.69 22.55 5.16
CA GLU A 456 -8.63 23.97 5.55
C GLU A 456 -8.03 24.84 4.44
N ASP A 457 -6.95 24.39 3.79
CA ASP A 457 -6.35 25.07 2.63
C ASP A 457 -7.34 25.18 1.48
N PHE A 458 -8.16 24.17 1.26
CA PHE A 458 -9.22 24.20 0.26
C PHE A 458 -10.34 25.18 0.62
N GLN A 459 -10.76 25.24 1.89
CA GLN A 459 -11.72 26.25 2.38
C GLN A 459 -11.16 27.66 2.17
N ALA A 460 -9.90 27.88 2.49
CA ALA A 460 -9.22 29.15 2.23
C ALA A 460 -9.12 29.48 0.72
N ALA A 461 -8.96 28.48 -0.14
CA ALA A 461 -8.97 28.68 -1.59
C ALA A 461 -10.35 29.14 -2.10
N ILE A 462 -11.43 28.58 -1.57
CA ILE A 462 -12.81 29.05 -1.85
C ILE A 462 -12.95 30.51 -1.47
N ALA A 463 -12.55 30.90 -0.28
CA ALA A 463 -12.65 32.27 0.21
C ALA A 463 -11.83 33.25 -0.65
N ARG A 464 -10.57 32.87 -1.00
CA ARG A 464 -9.70 33.68 -1.89
C ARG A 464 -10.31 33.89 -3.29
N GLU A 465 -10.93 32.85 -3.86
CA GLU A 465 -11.53 32.96 -5.18
C GLU A 465 -12.77 33.86 -5.18
N LEU A 466 -13.62 33.74 -4.16
CA LEU A 466 -14.76 34.65 -3.96
C LEU A 466 -14.29 36.09 -3.76
N GLN A 467 -13.23 36.31 -2.99
CA GLN A 467 -12.67 37.65 -2.79
C GLN A 467 -12.19 38.26 -4.10
N ARG A 468 -11.39 37.52 -4.91
CA ARG A 468 -10.97 37.99 -6.24
C ARG A 468 -12.14 38.33 -7.15
N TYR A 469 -13.20 37.50 -7.09
CA TYR A 469 -14.40 37.76 -7.89
C TYR A 469 -15.08 39.05 -7.47
N HIS A 470 -15.23 39.29 -6.16
CA HIS A 470 -15.85 40.54 -5.63
C HIS A 470 -15.01 41.79 -5.93
N GLU A 471 -13.68 41.68 -5.88
CA GLU A 471 -12.79 42.78 -6.29
C GLU A 471 -12.92 43.11 -7.78
N ARG A 472 -13.07 42.09 -8.63
CA ARG A 472 -13.21 42.23 -10.06
C ARG A 472 -14.60 42.68 -10.48
N TYR A 473 -15.62 42.29 -9.74
CA TYR A 473 -17.02 42.53 -10.03
C TYR A 473 -17.79 43.02 -8.82
N PRO A 474 -17.49 44.24 -8.31
CA PRO A 474 -18.02 44.72 -7.02
C PRO A 474 -19.52 44.91 -7.00
N LEU A 475 -20.14 45.02 -8.17
CA LEU A 475 -21.59 45.20 -8.33
C LEU A 475 -22.38 43.89 -8.50
N LYS A 476 -21.68 42.76 -8.64
CA LYS A 476 -22.33 41.44 -8.67
C LYS A 476 -22.57 40.90 -7.27
N GLY A 477 -23.77 40.38 -7.03
CA GLY A 477 -24.15 39.85 -5.73
C GLY A 477 -23.41 38.58 -5.28
N GLY A 478 -22.75 37.87 -6.21
CA GLY A 478 -22.02 36.65 -5.94
C GLY A 478 -21.56 35.93 -7.20
N LEU A 479 -20.90 34.81 -7.03
CA LEU A 479 -20.44 33.90 -8.08
C LEU A 479 -21.34 32.65 -8.09
N SER A 480 -21.62 32.10 -9.28
CA SER A 480 -22.43 30.88 -9.34
C SER A 480 -21.68 29.69 -8.73
N ARG A 481 -22.41 28.77 -8.09
CA ARG A 481 -21.87 27.56 -7.47
C ARG A 481 -21.07 26.73 -8.47
N GLU A 482 -21.59 26.58 -9.67
CA GLU A 482 -20.98 25.77 -10.72
C GLU A 482 -19.70 26.42 -11.27
N GLU A 483 -19.69 27.73 -11.46
CA GLU A 483 -18.51 28.48 -11.89
C GLU A 483 -17.40 28.41 -10.85
N LEU A 484 -17.73 28.56 -9.54
CA LEU A 484 -16.77 28.42 -8.45
C LEU A 484 -16.20 27.01 -8.39
N ARG A 485 -17.05 25.97 -8.50
CA ARG A 485 -16.63 24.56 -8.52
C ARG A 485 -15.65 24.29 -9.67
N THR A 486 -15.98 24.75 -10.86
CA THR A 486 -15.16 24.57 -12.07
C THR A 486 -13.82 25.32 -11.96
N THR A 487 -13.84 26.56 -11.47
CA THR A 487 -12.62 27.36 -11.27
C THR A 487 -11.67 26.71 -10.28
N LEU A 488 -12.18 26.04 -9.24
CA LEU A 488 -11.39 25.30 -8.27
C LEU A 488 -10.99 23.88 -8.73
N GLY A 489 -11.35 23.49 -9.94
CA GLY A 489 -11.01 22.19 -10.51
C GLY A 489 -11.71 21.01 -9.85
N MET A 490 -12.83 21.24 -9.17
CA MET A 490 -13.59 20.20 -8.49
C MET A 490 -14.55 19.52 -9.46
N GLY A 491 -14.13 18.35 -9.98
CA GLY A 491 -14.92 17.51 -10.87
C GLY A 491 -16.17 16.93 -10.19
N ASP A 492 -16.87 16.07 -10.93
CA ASP A 492 -18.04 15.34 -10.42
C ASP A 492 -17.66 14.26 -9.41
N GLY A 493 -18.65 13.65 -8.78
CA GLY A 493 -18.46 12.57 -7.81
C GLY A 493 -17.84 13.05 -6.49
N VAL A 494 -16.63 12.58 -6.17
CA VAL A 494 -15.94 12.88 -4.91
C VAL A 494 -15.65 14.39 -4.78
N GLY A 495 -15.20 15.03 -5.86
CA GLY A 495 -14.93 16.46 -5.87
C GLY A 495 -16.17 17.29 -5.51
N GLN A 496 -17.32 16.93 -6.08
CA GLN A 496 -18.59 17.57 -5.75
C GLN A 496 -18.99 17.38 -4.28
N LYS A 497 -18.78 16.18 -3.71
CA LYS A 497 -19.07 15.92 -2.29
C LYS A 497 -18.21 16.81 -1.38
N ILE A 498 -16.90 16.88 -1.65
CA ILE A 498 -15.95 17.71 -0.88
C ILE A 498 -16.29 19.18 -0.99
N PHE A 499 -16.56 19.67 -2.20
CA PHE A 499 -16.95 21.05 -2.45
C PHE A 499 -18.23 21.43 -1.71
N THR A 500 -19.26 20.58 -1.79
CA THR A 500 -20.53 20.80 -1.08
C THR A 500 -20.35 20.81 0.44
N MET A 501 -19.49 19.92 0.96
CA MET A 501 -19.17 19.88 2.39
C MET A 501 -18.43 21.15 2.83
N ALA A 502 -17.45 21.61 2.04
CA ALA A 502 -16.68 22.81 2.35
C ALA A 502 -17.55 24.07 2.36
N LEU A 503 -18.45 24.21 1.39
CA LEU A 503 -19.40 25.32 1.37
C LEU A 503 -20.31 25.34 2.60
N ARG A 504 -20.87 24.19 2.98
CA ARG A 504 -21.72 24.06 4.17
C ARG A 504 -20.98 24.41 5.45
N ASP A 505 -19.70 24.01 5.55
CA ASP A 505 -18.91 24.31 6.75
C ASP A 505 -18.52 25.79 6.82
N LEU A 506 -18.16 26.42 5.70
CA LEU A 506 -17.90 27.86 5.62
C LEU A 506 -19.17 28.71 5.89
N GLU A 507 -20.32 28.25 5.42
CA GLU A 507 -21.62 28.89 5.74
C GLU A 507 -21.93 28.80 7.22
N ARG A 508 -21.72 27.62 7.85
CA ARG A 508 -21.88 27.42 9.30
C ARG A 508 -20.92 28.27 10.13
N LYS A 509 -19.71 28.53 9.64
CA LYS A 509 -18.74 29.45 10.24
C LYS A 509 -19.14 30.93 10.04
N GLY A 510 -20.12 31.23 9.18
CA GLY A 510 -20.52 32.59 8.84
C GLY A 510 -19.55 33.32 7.92
N GLU A 511 -18.67 32.60 7.21
CA GLU A 511 -17.68 33.16 6.31
C GLU A 511 -18.25 33.43 4.91
N LEU A 512 -19.24 32.65 4.49
CA LEU A 512 -19.94 32.81 3.23
C LEU A 512 -21.46 32.73 3.41
N ILE A 513 -22.17 33.19 2.39
CA ILE A 513 -23.63 33.10 2.27
C ILE A 513 -23.94 32.45 0.92
N ALA A 514 -24.73 31.37 0.94
CA ALA A 514 -25.21 30.69 -0.25
C ALA A 514 -26.71 31.00 -0.44
N GLU A 515 -27.04 31.73 -1.50
CA GLU A 515 -28.42 32.10 -1.85
C GLU A 515 -28.78 31.44 -3.19
N LYS A 516 -29.60 30.37 -3.14
CA LYS A 516 -29.93 29.54 -4.34
C LYS A 516 -28.66 29.02 -5.01
N GLU A 517 -28.39 29.53 -6.23
CA GLU A 517 -27.22 29.15 -7.03
C GLU A 517 -26.02 30.09 -6.87
N MET A 518 -26.16 31.17 -6.12
CA MET A 518 -25.13 32.19 -5.93
C MET A 518 -24.44 32.07 -4.59
N ILE A 519 -23.11 32.26 -4.59
CA ILE A 519 -22.28 32.21 -3.37
C ILE A 519 -21.51 33.53 -3.27
N ARG A 520 -21.49 34.10 -2.06
CA ARG A 520 -20.73 35.31 -1.74
C ARG A 520 -20.08 35.23 -0.36
N LEU A 521 -19.04 35.99 -0.14
CA LEU A 521 -18.50 36.22 1.19
C LEU A 521 -19.52 36.94 2.06
N ALA A 522 -19.60 36.57 3.34
CA ALA A 522 -20.56 37.19 4.28
C ALA A 522 -20.35 38.70 4.45
N GLY A 523 -19.10 39.16 4.35
CA GLY A 523 -18.74 40.58 4.38
C GLY A 523 -18.99 41.34 3.09
N HIS A 524 -19.29 40.66 1.97
CA HIS A 524 -19.52 41.31 0.71
C HIS A 524 -20.91 41.92 0.69
N ARG A 525 -20.98 43.24 0.59
CA ARG A 525 -22.19 44.00 0.30
C ARG A 525 -21.93 44.78 -0.96
N VAL A 526 -22.88 44.78 -1.89
CA VAL A 526 -22.84 45.66 -3.04
C VAL A 526 -22.87 47.10 -2.51
N ARG A 527 -21.69 47.72 -2.37
CA ARG A 527 -21.57 49.10 -1.94
C ARG A 527 -21.25 49.94 -3.17
N LEU A 528 -22.18 50.81 -3.48
CA LEU A 528 -21.98 51.84 -4.48
C LEU A 528 -21.28 53.03 -3.80
N GLN A 529 -19.97 53.15 -3.98
CA GLN A 529 -19.18 54.28 -3.45
C GLN A 529 -18.68 55.16 -4.58
N GLY A 530 -18.47 56.45 -4.28
CA GLY A 530 -17.97 57.44 -5.23
C GLY A 530 -18.95 57.72 -6.40
N GLU A 531 -18.43 57.79 -7.61
CA GLU A 531 -19.23 58.12 -8.81
C GLU A 531 -20.42 57.18 -9.09
N MET A 532 -20.30 55.91 -8.68
CA MET A 532 -21.40 54.94 -8.83
C MET A 532 -22.51 55.18 -7.80
N GLY A 533 -22.17 55.63 -6.60
CA GLY A 533 -23.15 56.05 -5.57
C GLY A 533 -23.91 57.29 -6.05
N SER A 534 -23.21 58.31 -6.55
CA SER A 534 -23.80 59.50 -7.09
C SER A 534 -24.67 59.20 -8.33
N LEU A 535 -24.24 58.24 -9.18
CA LEU A 535 -25.03 57.82 -10.35
C LEU A 535 -26.31 57.09 -9.92
N ARG A 536 -26.27 56.25 -8.88
CA ARG A 536 -27.45 55.61 -8.31
C ARG A 536 -28.43 56.64 -7.74
N GLU A 537 -27.93 57.60 -6.94
CA GLU A 537 -28.73 58.65 -6.39
C GLU A 537 -29.39 59.47 -7.49
N GLY A 538 -28.62 59.78 -8.57
CA GLY A 538 -29.15 60.47 -9.74
C GLY A 538 -30.25 59.66 -10.47
N LEU A 539 -30.03 58.37 -10.68
CA LEU A 539 -31.03 57.46 -11.26
C LEU A 539 -32.28 57.35 -10.37
N SER A 540 -32.09 57.16 -9.04
CA SER A 540 -33.17 57.12 -8.07
C SER A 540 -34.01 58.39 -8.10
N ALA A 541 -33.37 59.56 -8.15
CA ALA A 541 -34.07 60.84 -8.24
C ALA A 541 -34.89 60.96 -9.56
N ILE A 542 -34.29 60.60 -10.72
CA ILE A 542 -34.97 60.62 -12.00
C ILE A 542 -36.23 59.73 -12.00
N TYR A 543 -36.14 58.50 -11.46
CA TYR A 543 -37.30 57.60 -11.38
C TYR A 543 -38.34 58.00 -10.30
N ARG A 544 -37.92 58.65 -9.23
CA ARG A 544 -38.83 59.19 -8.20
C ARG A 544 -39.57 60.42 -8.75
N GLU A 545 -38.87 61.36 -9.42
CA GLU A 545 -39.48 62.56 -10.04
C GLU A 545 -40.38 62.18 -11.20
N GLY A 546 -40.05 61.12 -11.96
CA GLY A 546 -40.89 60.60 -13.03
C GLY A 546 -42.23 60.01 -12.58
N ALA A 547 -42.40 59.74 -11.30
CA ALA A 547 -43.59 59.18 -10.69
C ALA A 547 -44.28 58.08 -11.51
N LEU A 548 -45.50 58.31 -12.03
CA LEU A 548 -46.25 57.36 -12.86
C LEU A 548 -45.89 57.40 -14.35
N ALA A 549 -44.99 58.29 -14.79
CA ALA A 549 -44.49 58.39 -16.15
C ALA A 549 -42.93 58.41 -16.20
N PRO A 550 -42.26 57.44 -15.57
CA PRO A 550 -40.80 57.42 -15.53
C PRO A 550 -40.23 57.17 -16.94
N PRO A 551 -38.98 57.60 -17.19
CA PRO A 551 -38.30 57.32 -18.45
C PRO A 551 -38.07 55.80 -18.62
N THR A 552 -38.05 55.37 -19.87
CA THR A 552 -37.70 53.96 -20.20
C THR A 552 -36.21 53.69 -19.93
N VAL A 553 -35.86 52.42 -19.75
CA VAL A 553 -34.46 52.01 -19.61
C VAL A 553 -33.66 52.46 -20.81
N ARG A 554 -34.24 52.41 -22.02
CA ARG A 554 -33.60 52.82 -23.26
C ARG A 554 -33.32 54.34 -23.28
N GLU A 555 -34.26 55.18 -22.87
CA GLU A 555 -34.07 56.62 -22.79
C GLU A 555 -32.96 57.00 -21.80
N ILE A 556 -32.84 56.29 -20.68
CA ILE A 556 -31.74 56.50 -19.74
C ILE A 556 -30.41 56.11 -20.35
N LEU A 557 -30.31 54.96 -21.05
CA LEU A 557 -29.08 54.51 -21.70
C LEU A 557 -28.62 55.44 -22.82
N GLU A 558 -29.56 56.05 -23.56
CA GLU A 558 -29.28 57.04 -24.58
C GLU A 558 -28.83 58.42 -23.99
N ARG A 559 -29.29 58.75 -22.78
CA ARG A 559 -28.88 59.96 -22.05
C ARG A 559 -27.45 59.89 -21.50
N PHE A 560 -26.92 58.66 -21.29
CA PHE A 560 -25.58 58.41 -20.74
C PHE A 560 -24.80 57.39 -21.61
N PRO A 561 -24.44 57.75 -22.84
CA PRO A 561 -23.89 56.81 -23.81
C PRO A 561 -22.56 56.17 -23.36
N ASP A 562 -21.72 56.92 -22.64
CA ASP A 562 -20.40 56.45 -22.15
C ASP A 562 -20.48 55.53 -20.91
N ARG A 563 -21.65 55.44 -20.26
CA ARG A 563 -21.85 54.72 -19.00
C ARG A 563 -22.93 53.62 -19.06
N GLN A 564 -23.29 53.18 -20.26
CA GLN A 564 -24.38 52.23 -20.47
C GLN A 564 -24.22 50.92 -19.67
N LYS A 565 -22.99 50.38 -19.58
CA LYS A 565 -22.72 49.14 -18.83
C LYS A 565 -22.92 49.32 -17.31
N GLU A 566 -22.49 50.47 -16.79
CA GLU A 566 -22.64 50.82 -15.39
C GLU A 566 -24.10 50.99 -15.00
N ILE A 567 -24.85 51.72 -15.83
CA ILE A 567 -26.28 51.96 -15.63
C ILE A 567 -27.09 50.65 -15.72
N THR A 568 -26.78 49.78 -16.66
CA THR A 568 -27.41 48.47 -16.76
C THR A 568 -27.18 47.64 -15.52
N SER A 569 -25.96 47.67 -14.96
CA SER A 569 -25.62 46.98 -13.72
C SER A 569 -26.35 47.61 -12.53
N LEU A 570 -26.45 48.94 -12.47
CA LEU A 570 -27.20 49.66 -11.43
C LEU A 570 -28.69 49.31 -11.45
N PHE A 571 -29.32 49.26 -12.60
CA PHE A 571 -30.71 48.82 -12.71
C PHE A 571 -30.94 47.43 -12.13
N GLN A 572 -30.03 46.51 -12.38
CA GLN A 572 -30.11 45.16 -11.78
C GLN A 572 -30.04 45.21 -10.24
N VAL A 573 -29.10 46.00 -9.70
CA VAL A 573 -28.94 46.16 -8.24
C VAL A 573 -30.17 46.85 -7.64
N MET A 574 -30.62 48.01 -8.19
CA MET A 574 -31.76 48.75 -7.65
C MET A 574 -33.07 47.94 -7.73
N THR A 575 -33.22 47.10 -8.76
CA THR A 575 -34.37 46.20 -8.88
C THR A 575 -34.26 45.03 -7.86
N HIS A 576 -33.09 44.51 -7.65
CA HIS A 576 -32.89 43.43 -6.64
C HIS A 576 -33.10 43.93 -5.20
N GLU A 577 -32.68 45.15 -4.92
CA GLU A 577 -32.89 45.78 -3.62
C GLU A 577 -34.33 46.30 -3.41
N GLY A 578 -35.15 46.21 -4.46
CA GLY A 578 -36.54 46.63 -4.41
C GLY A 578 -36.72 48.16 -4.39
N GLU A 579 -35.70 48.93 -4.72
CA GLU A 579 -35.78 50.39 -4.90
C GLU A 579 -36.47 50.72 -6.21
N LEU A 580 -36.22 49.95 -7.25
CA LEU A 580 -36.98 50.01 -8.51
C LEU A 580 -37.80 48.73 -8.68
N ILE A 581 -39.03 48.86 -9.12
CA ILE A 581 -39.92 47.73 -9.41
C ILE A 581 -40.05 47.64 -10.96
N ARG A 582 -39.63 46.51 -11.52
CA ARG A 582 -39.75 46.25 -12.95
C ARG A 582 -41.14 45.75 -13.29
N ILE A 583 -41.88 46.50 -14.11
CA ILE A 583 -43.24 46.15 -14.55
C ILE A 583 -43.25 45.52 -15.94
N CYS A 584 -42.35 45.97 -16.85
CA CYS A 584 -42.14 45.33 -18.16
C CYS A 584 -40.66 45.43 -18.56
N GLU A 585 -40.31 44.90 -19.75
CA GLU A 585 -38.90 44.80 -20.17
C GLU A 585 -38.14 46.13 -20.21
N ASP A 586 -38.81 47.21 -20.50
CA ASP A 586 -38.20 48.53 -20.72
C ASP A 586 -38.67 49.60 -19.70
N ARG A 587 -39.44 49.20 -18.65
CA ARG A 587 -39.98 50.17 -17.67
C ARG A 587 -39.79 49.70 -16.24
N ASN A 588 -39.11 50.55 -15.48
CA ASN A 588 -38.99 50.44 -14.03
C ASN A 588 -39.71 51.64 -13.38
N PHE A 589 -40.21 51.42 -12.18
CA PHE A 589 -40.83 52.45 -11.32
C PHE A 589 -40.10 52.52 -10.02
N HIS A 590 -39.97 53.72 -9.45
CA HIS A 590 -39.48 53.84 -8.09
C HIS A 590 -40.54 53.31 -7.09
N ARG A 591 -40.09 52.57 -6.07
CA ARG A 591 -40.97 51.94 -5.08
C ARG A 591 -41.96 52.94 -4.45
N ASP A 592 -41.48 54.16 -4.15
CA ASP A 592 -42.27 55.21 -3.52
C ASP A 592 -43.32 55.86 -4.50
N SER A 593 -43.27 55.49 -5.79
CA SER A 593 -44.17 55.99 -6.82
C SER A 593 -45.31 55.03 -7.18
N LEU A 594 -45.26 53.80 -6.62
CA LEU A 594 -46.28 52.74 -6.75
C LEU A 594 -47.04 52.57 -5.45
#